data_3de4d45277a5e175861fd14bf14be55b
#
_entry.id   3de4d45277a5e175861fd14bf14be55b
#
_cell.length_a   1.000
_cell.length_b   1.000
_cell.length_c   1.000
_cell.angle_alpha   90.00
_cell.angle_beta   90.00
_cell.angle_gamma   90.00
#
_symmetry.space_group_name_H-M   'P 1'
#
loop_
_entity.id
_entity.type
_entity.pdbx_description
1 polymer ?
#
loop_
_entity_poly.entity_id
_entity_poly.type
_entity_poly.pdbx_seq_one_letter_code
_entity_poly.pdbx_strand_id
1 'polypeptide(L)'
;MPIIEIQCMESNPVISFENTEIAFKSKTDKELKKARFIFSSMDYTWLVKLGLKITPWAIKNKLPVNGLIRKTIFAQFVGGETLEQTTVIAEKLRKYNVQAILDYGVEGKEDEANFDLACDEFIRVINYAGSEPNVPFMSIKVTGFVRFAFLEKLHETILKGEGTLMKRFLKAIDELQGGEKEEWHRVRHRMMRICKTAAEKNVGVLVDAEETWIQEPVDALTMLMMDTFNKQKCVVYNTIQHYRHDRLQFLKESCQAAVERNFILGAKLVRGAYMEKERKRAAEKGYPSPIQPDKESCDRDFNAGIEFCINHIDRVALIVASHNEYSNLYATQLMLQRNLTLHHPHVHFSQLFGMSDNITFNLAHAGFSVSKFLPFGPIKDVIPYLMRRAQENSSMGGQTGRELSLIKKELERRKNS
;
A
#
# COMPACT_ATOMS: atom_id res chain seq x y z
N MET A 1 -45.61 23.04 -22.32
CA MET A 1 -44.44 23.32 -21.47
C MET A 1 -44.14 22.07 -20.71
N PRO A 2 -43.01 21.39 -20.94
CA PRO A 2 -42.65 20.26 -20.12
C PRO A 2 -42.06 20.76 -18.79
N ILE A 3 -42.55 20.18 -17.71
CA ILE A 3 -42.09 20.39 -16.34
C ILE A 3 -40.69 19.74 -16.26
N ILE A 4 -39.67 20.57 -16.11
CA ILE A 4 -38.30 20.09 -15.79
C ILE A 4 -38.34 19.71 -14.33
N GLU A 5 -38.36 18.40 -14.05
CA GLU A 5 -38.03 17.87 -12.73
C GLU A 5 -36.59 18.27 -12.39
N ILE A 6 -36.44 19.21 -11.48
CA ILE A 6 -35.16 19.51 -10.83
C ILE A 6 -34.89 18.31 -9.91
N GLN A 7 -34.02 17.38 -10.36
CA GLN A 7 -33.43 16.40 -9.46
C GLN A 7 -32.77 17.16 -8.30
N CYS A 8 -33.26 16.91 -7.09
CA CYS A 8 -32.65 17.35 -5.83
C CYS A 8 -31.18 16.97 -5.86
N MET A 9 -30.29 17.97 -5.83
CA MET A 9 -28.88 17.78 -5.52
C MET A 9 -28.84 17.14 -4.11
N GLU A 10 -28.46 15.87 -4.03
CA GLU A 10 -28.15 15.24 -2.75
C GLU A 10 -27.10 16.11 -2.05
N SER A 11 -27.39 16.51 -0.82
CA SER A 11 -26.47 17.31 -0.01
C SER A 11 -25.14 16.57 0.09
N ASN A 12 -24.03 17.21 -0.24
CA ASN A 12 -22.70 16.65 -0.13
C ASN A 12 -22.51 15.99 1.25
N PRO A 13 -22.04 14.74 1.32
CA PRO A 13 -21.91 14.03 2.58
C PRO A 13 -20.95 14.77 3.52
N VAL A 14 -21.41 15.06 4.74
CA VAL A 14 -20.55 15.61 5.78
C VAL A 14 -19.69 14.47 6.32
N ILE A 15 -18.41 14.45 5.97
CA ILE A 15 -17.46 13.42 6.40
C ILE A 15 -16.82 13.87 7.71
N SER A 16 -16.95 13.03 8.74
CA SER A 16 -16.28 13.24 10.03
C SER A 16 -15.58 11.97 10.47
N PHE A 17 -14.29 12.06 10.74
CA PHE A 17 -13.51 10.95 11.30
C PHE A 17 -13.59 10.86 12.83
N GLU A 18 -14.43 11.68 13.45
CA GLU A 18 -14.74 11.66 14.89
C GLU A 18 -15.89 10.70 15.25
N ASN A 19 -16.62 10.19 14.26
CA ASN A 19 -17.72 9.28 14.51
C ASN A 19 -17.22 7.86 14.83
N THR A 20 -17.12 7.56 16.11
CA THR A 20 -16.59 6.28 16.60
C THR A 20 -17.61 5.14 16.48
N GLU A 21 -18.90 5.43 16.46
CA GLU A 21 -19.95 4.44 16.26
C GLU A 21 -19.81 3.78 14.88
N ILE A 22 -19.69 4.59 13.82
CA ILE A 22 -19.45 4.10 12.46
C ILE A 22 -18.09 3.42 12.39
N ALA A 23 -17.04 4.07 12.91
CA ALA A 23 -15.66 3.58 12.87
C ALA A 23 -15.50 2.16 13.41
N PHE A 24 -16.17 1.85 14.50
CA PHE A 24 -16.01 0.57 15.21
C PHE A 24 -17.24 -0.34 15.15
N LYS A 25 -18.22 -0.05 14.29
CA LYS A 25 -19.45 -0.86 14.13
C LYS A 25 -19.14 -2.34 13.80
N SER A 26 -18.02 -2.58 13.13
CA SER A 26 -17.56 -3.93 12.77
C SER A 26 -16.92 -4.71 13.93
N LYS A 27 -16.65 -4.07 15.09
CA LYS A 27 -15.93 -4.66 16.22
C LYS A 27 -16.83 -4.88 17.43
N THR A 28 -16.66 -6.03 18.07
CA THR A 28 -17.22 -6.32 19.37
C THR A 28 -16.44 -5.61 20.49
N ASP A 29 -17.06 -5.47 21.67
CA ASP A 29 -16.36 -4.91 22.85
C ASP A 29 -15.11 -5.69 23.24
N LYS A 30 -15.12 -7.01 23.05
CA LYS A 30 -13.96 -7.86 23.29
C LYS A 30 -12.82 -7.53 22.32
N GLU A 31 -13.12 -7.34 21.04
CA GLU A 31 -12.14 -6.93 20.03
C GLU A 31 -11.60 -5.52 20.31
N LEU A 32 -12.45 -4.56 20.72
CA LEU A 32 -12.03 -3.22 21.11
C LEU A 32 -11.13 -3.21 22.37
N LYS A 33 -11.49 -3.98 23.39
CA LYS A 33 -10.66 -4.11 24.61
C LYS A 33 -9.30 -4.71 24.28
N LYS A 34 -9.25 -5.69 23.37
CA LYS A 34 -8.01 -6.30 22.89
C LYS A 34 -7.17 -5.30 22.09
N ALA A 35 -7.77 -4.55 21.16
CA ALA A 35 -7.08 -3.51 20.40
C ALA A 35 -6.52 -2.43 21.34
N ARG A 36 -7.31 -1.97 22.33
CA ARG A 36 -6.85 -1.04 23.37
C ARG A 36 -5.61 -1.56 24.09
N PHE A 37 -5.60 -2.82 24.49
CA PHE A 37 -4.43 -3.44 25.15
C PHE A 37 -3.20 -3.44 24.26
N ILE A 38 -3.36 -3.83 22.97
CA ILE A 38 -2.24 -3.88 22.01
C ILE A 38 -1.68 -2.48 21.76
N PHE A 39 -2.53 -1.49 21.46
CA PHE A 39 -2.06 -0.11 21.25
C PHE A 39 -1.46 0.51 22.52
N SER A 40 -2.07 0.27 23.70
CA SER A 40 -1.46 0.74 24.97
C SER A 40 -0.08 0.12 25.23
N SER A 41 0.15 -1.15 24.82
CA SER A 41 1.47 -1.76 24.97
C SER A 41 2.53 -1.18 24.01
N MET A 42 2.11 -0.62 22.86
CA MET A 42 2.99 0.04 21.91
C MET A 42 3.44 1.44 22.35
N ASP A 43 2.74 2.09 23.27
CA ASP A 43 3.18 3.35 23.88
C ASP A 43 4.48 3.18 24.70
N TYR A 44 4.76 1.95 25.17
CA TYR A 44 5.99 1.63 25.87
C TYR A 44 7.12 1.28 24.91
N THR A 45 7.85 2.30 24.44
CA THR A 45 8.91 2.15 23.42
C THR A 45 9.97 1.12 23.79
N TRP A 46 10.29 0.96 25.10
CA TRP A 46 11.24 -0.07 25.55
C TRP A 46 10.72 -1.49 25.34
N LEU A 47 9.42 -1.70 25.53
CA LEU A 47 8.75 -3.00 25.30
C LEU A 47 8.76 -3.36 23.82
N VAL A 48 8.49 -2.39 22.97
CA VAL A 48 8.56 -2.54 21.51
C VAL A 48 9.99 -2.88 21.07
N LYS A 49 11.00 -2.11 21.54
CA LYS A 49 12.41 -2.38 21.24
C LYS A 49 12.86 -3.78 21.69
N LEU A 50 12.40 -4.20 22.87
CA LEU A 50 12.68 -5.56 23.38
C LEU A 50 12.01 -6.62 22.50
N GLY A 51 10.74 -6.43 22.12
CA GLY A 51 10.01 -7.32 21.23
C GLY A 51 10.66 -7.44 19.86
N LEU A 52 11.08 -6.32 19.25
CA LEU A 52 11.80 -6.29 17.98
C LEU A 52 13.11 -7.06 17.99
N LYS A 53 13.81 -7.08 19.13
CA LYS A 53 15.08 -7.80 19.31
C LYS A 53 14.88 -9.29 19.60
N ILE A 54 13.91 -9.62 20.46
CA ILE A 54 13.70 -11.00 20.95
C ILE A 54 12.90 -11.83 19.94
N THR A 55 11.91 -11.27 19.25
CA THR A 55 11.01 -12.05 18.38
C THR A 55 11.75 -12.79 17.27
N PRO A 56 12.65 -12.16 16.47
CA PRO A 56 13.40 -12.88 15.43
C PRO A 56 14.29 -13.98 16.02
N TRP A 57 14.93 -13.70 17.16
CA TRP A 57 15.77 -14.67 17.86
C TRP A 57 14.95 -15.88 18.37
N ALA A 58 13.79 -15.63 18.95
CA ALA A 58 12.91 -16.68 19.47
C ALA A 58 12.37 -17.58 18.33
N ILE A 59 11.99 -16.98 17.19
CA ILE A 59 11.54 -17.73 16.00
C ILE A 59 12.68 -18.55 15.42
N LYS A 60 13.89 -17.97 15.27
CA LYS A 60 15.08 -18.68 14.79
C LYS A 60 15.42 -19.89 15.64
N ASN A 61 15.24 -19.77 16.96
CA ASN A 61 15.49 -20.85 17.91
C ASN A 61 14.26 -21.77 18.17
N LYS A 62 13.21 -21.65 17.32
CA LYS A 62 11.98 -22.48 17.36
C LYS A 62 11.27 -22.46 18.72
N LEU A 63 11.39 -21.37 19.49
CA LEU A 63 10.66 -21.23 20.75
C LEU A 63 9.14 -21.12 20.48
N PRO A 64 8.28 -21.58 21.41
CA PRO A 64 6.82 -21.66 21.20
C PRO A 64 6.14 -20.29 21.34
N VAL A 65 6.69 -19.24 20.69
CA VAL A 65 6.16 -17.86 20.72
C VAL A 65 5.04 -17.61 19.70
N ASN A 66 4.91 -18.48 18.69
CA ASN A 66 3.93 -18.31 17.60
C ASN A 66 2.49 -18.19 18.10
N GLY A 67 2.12 -18.93 19.14
CA GLY A 67 0.78 -18.86 19.74
C GLY A 67 0.47 -17.50 20.36
N LEU A 68 1.46 -16.87 21.00
CA LEU A 68 1.32 -15.53 21.57
C LEU A 68 1.22 -14.48 20.46
N ILE A 69 2.14 -14.53 19.48
CA ILE A 69 2.16 -13.62 18.33
C ILE A 69 0.83 -13.69 17.58
N ARG A 70 0.33 -14.91 17.28
CA ARG A 70 -0.94 -15.16 16.60
C ARG A 70 -2.13 -14.53 17.33
N LYS A 71 -2.18 -14.68 18.66
CA LYS A 71 -3.28 -14.15 19.49
C LYS A 71 -3.19 -12.66 19.77
N THR A 72 -2.07 -12.00 19.46
CA THR A 72 -1.84 -10.57 19.77
C THR A 72 -1.67 -9.76 18.49
N ILE A 73 -0.43 -9.38 18.17
CA ILE A 73 -0.11 -8.44 17.08
C ILE A 73 -0.51 -8.99 15.70
N PHE A 74 -0.38 -10.30 15.47
CA PHE A 74 -0.81 -10.92 14.22
C PHE A 74 -2.31 -10.76 14.00
N ALA A 75 -3.14 -11.12 14.98
CA ALA A 75 -4.59 -11.00 14.87
C ALA A 75 -5.08 -9.53 14.75
N GLN A 76 -4.25 -8.55 15.12
CA GLN A 76 -4.57 -7.14 14.96
C GLN A 76 -4.30 -6.64 13.53
N PHE A 77 -3.19 -7.05 12.91
CA PHE A 77 -2.67 -6.42 11.69
C PHE A 77 -2.61 -7.34 10.47
N VAL A 78 -2.91 -8.62 10.60
CA VAL A 78 -2.79 -9.63 9.53
C VAL A 78 -4.12 -10.34 9.32
N GLY A 79 -4.49 -10.55 8.07
CA GLY A 79 -5.76 -11.17 7.67
C GLY A 79 -5.82 -12.69 7.88
N GLY A 80 -4.68 -13.35 7.99
CA GLY A 80 -4.59 -14.80 8.17
C GLY A 80 -3.26 -15.38 7.73
N GLU A 81 -3.04 -16.66 8.00
CA GLU A 81 -1.85 -17.38 7.52
C GLU A 81 -2.04 -17.95 6.11
N THR A 82 -3.29 -18.11 5.67
CA THR A 82 -3.64 -18.64 4.35
C THR A 82 -4.67 -17.75 3.65
N LEU A 83 -4.81 -17.92 2.35
CA LEU A 83 -5.76 -17.18 1.53
C LEU A 83 -7.21 -17.41 1.98
N GLU A 84 -7.55 -18.64 2.36
CA GLU A 84 -8.89 -19.02 2.83
C GLU A 84 -9.26 -18.29 4.14
N GLN A 85 -8.28 -18.03 5.02
CA GLN A 85 -8.51 -17.25 6.23
C GLN A 85 -8.80 -15.78 5.93
N THR A 86 -8.20 -15.23 4.86
CA THR A 86 -8.48 -13.84 4.45
C THR A 86 -9.92 -13.66 3.98
N THR A 87 -10.55 -14.70 3.43
CA THR A 87 -11.95 -14.65 2.96
C THR A 87 -12.89 -14.23 4.08
N VAL A 88 -12.72 -14.79 5.28
CA VAL A 88 -13.55 -14.45 6.45
C VAL A 88 -13.47 -12.96 6.80
N ILE A 89 -12.25 -12.40 6.70
CA ILE A 89 -12.03 -10.96 6.97
C ILE A 89 -12.60 -10.12 5.83
N ALA A 90 -12.36 -10.49 4.57
CA ALA A 90 -12.89 -9.79 3.41
C ALA A 90 -14.44 -9.75 3.41
N GLU A 91 -15.09 -10.85 3.76
CA GLU A 91 -16.55 -10.89 3.93
C GLU A 91 -17.05 -10.02 5.09
N LYS A 92 -16.33 -10.02 6.23
CA LYS A 92 -16.64 -9.11 7.33
C LYS A 92 -16.56 -7.64 6.89
N LEU A 93 -15.54 -7.27 6.14
CA LEU A 93 -15.35 -5.92 5.59
C LEU A 93 -16.46 -5.56 4.58
N ARG A 94 -16.82 -6.49 3.70
CA ARG A 94 -17.89 -6.32 2.69
C ARG A 94 -19.22 -5.87 3.29
N LYS A 95 -19.59 -6.38 4.46
CA LYS A 95 -20.82 -5.99 5.17
C LYS A 95 -20.90 -4.49 5.50
N TYR A 96 -19.78 -3.80 5.44
CA TYR A 96 -19.63 -2.37 5.71
C TYR A 96 -19.17 -1.57 4.49
N ASN A 97 -19.28 -2.12 3.29
CA ASN A 97 -18.83 -1.54 2.03
C ASN A 97 -17.32 -1.23 2.02
N VAL A 98 -16.54 -1.98 2.78
CA VAL A 98 -15.07 -1.88 2.78
C VAL A 98 -14.50 -3.05 2.00
N GLN A 99 -13.68 -2.76 1.00
CA GLN A 99 -13.00 -3.74 0.17
C GLN A 99 -11.68 -4.20 0.80
N ALA A 100 -11.04 -5.21 0.23
CA ALA A 100 -9.74 -5.70 0.65
C ALA A 100 -8.70 -5.60 -0.47
N ILE A 101 -7.48 -5.19 -0.13
CA ILE A 101 -6.30 -5.33 -0.97
C ILE A 101 -5.48 -6.46 -0.37
N LEU A 102 -5.31 -7.57 -1.08
CA LEU A 102 -4.51 -8.68 -0.59
C LEU A 102 -3.01 -8.40 -0.78
N ASP A 103 -2.22 -8.67 0.25
CA ASP A 103 -0.76 -8.58 0.23
C ASP A 103 -0.17 -9.89 0.75
N TYR A 104 0.39 -10.69 -0.16
CA TYR A 104 1.04 -11.93 0.24
C TYR A 104 2.46 -11.66 0.70
N GLY A 105 2.72 -11.92 1.97
CA GLY A 105 4.05 -11.83 2.57
C GLY A 105 4.96 -12.92 2.06
N VAL A 106 5.78 -12.60 1.06
CA VAL A 106 6.82 -13.51 0.56
C VAL A 106 8.17 -13.03 1.08
N GLU A 107 8.78 -13.79 1.97
CA GLU A 107 10.21 -13.72 2.26
C GLU A 107 10.80 -15.09 1.92
N GLY A 108 11.12 -15.29 0.64
CA GLY A 108 11.70 -16.52 0.12
C GLY A 108 13.23 -16.48 0.07
N LYS A 109 13.83 -17.63 -0.22
CA LYS A 109 15.23 -17.70 -0.63
C LYS A 109 15.37 -17.06 -2.02
N GLU A 110 16.47 -16.33 -2.22
CA GLU A 110 16.80 -15.72 -3.51
C GLU A 110 17.38 -16.75 -4.49
N ASP A 111 16.53 -17.62 -5.01
CA ASP A 111 16.85 -18.54 -6.11
C ASP A 111 15.69 -18.64 -7.10
N GLU A 112 15.98 -19.07 -8.33
CA GLU A 112 15.04 -19.07 -9.43
C GLU A 112 13.79 -19.92 -9.16
N ALA A 113 13.94 -21.07 -8.49
CA ALA A 113 12.80 -21.94 -8.16
C ALA A 113 11.84 -21.27 -7.17
N ASN A 114 12.37 -20.59 -6.16
CA ASN A 114 11.53 -19.82 -5.21
C ASN A 114 10.89 -18.60 -5.87
N PHE A 115 11.57 -17.93 -6.80
CA PHE A 115 10.99 -16.83 -7.58
C PHE A 115 9.83 -17.27 -8.47
N ASP A 116 9.93 -18.45 -9.09
CA ASP A 116 8.83 -19.02 -9.87
C ASP A 116 7.65 -19.41 -8.98
N LEU A 117 7.90 -20.04 -7.82
CA LEU A 117 6.88 -20.34 -6.82
C LEU A 117 6.17 -19.07 -6.31
N ALA A 118 6.91 -18.00 -6.05
CA ALA A 118 6.32 -16.72 -5.64
C ALA A 118 5.45 -16.13 -6.76
N CYS A 119 5.91 -16.18 -8.01
CA CYS A 119 5.12 -15.73 -9.16
C CYS A 119 3.82 -16.54 -9.30
N ASP A 120 3.88 -17.87 -9.15
CA ASP A 120 2.71 -18.75 -9.23
C ASP A 120 1.74 -18.48 -8.08
N GLU A 121 2.24 -18.19 -6.89
CA GLU A 121 1.40 -17.81 -5.76
C GLU A 121 0.72 -16.45 -5.98
N PHE A 122 1.41 -15.44 -6.51
CA PHE A 122 0.78 -14.18 -6.90
C PHE A 122 -0.34 -14.40 -7.92
N ILE A 123 -0.12 -15.26 -8.92
CA ILE A 123 -1.13 -15.63 -9.91
C ILE A 123 -2.31 -16.35 -9.26
N ARG A 124 -2.06 -17.25 -8.29
CA ARG A 124 -3.10 -17.94 -7.52
C ARG A 124 -3.98 -16.93 -6.75
N VAL A 125 -3.34 -15.96 -6.08
CA VAL A 125 -4.06 -14.91 -5.34
C VAL A 125 -4.87 -14.00 -6.28
N ILE A 126 -4.33 -13.64 -7.44
CA ILE A 126 -5.06 -12.85 -8.46
C ILE A 126 -6.28 -13.63 -8.99
N ASN A 127 -6.14 -14.92 -9.25
CA ASN A 127 -7.27 -15.76 -9.68
C ASN A 127 -8.37 -15.82 -8.63
N TYR A 128 -8.00 -15.94 -7.35
CA TYR A 128 -8.94 -15.87 -6.24
C TYR A 128 -9.60 -14.47 -6.16
N ALA A 129 -8.81 -13.38 -6.19
CA ALA A 129 -9.33 -12.02 -6.17
C ALA A 129 -10.32 -11.75 -7.31
N GLY A 130 -10.07 -12.31 -8.50
CA GLY A 130 -10.95 -12.20 -9.66
C GLY A 130 -12.30 -12.89 -9.49
N SER A 131 -12.43 -13.83 -8.54
CA SER A 131 -13.71 -14.46 -8.17
C SER A 131 -14.43 -13.75 -7.02
N GLU A 132 -13.76 -12.81 -6.34
CA GLU A 132 -14.23 -12.13 -5.13
C GLU A 132 -14.47 -10.63 -5.39
N PRO A 133 -15.71 -10.19 -5.61
CA PRO A 133 -16.01 -8.78 -5.94
C PRO A 133 -15.50 -7.77 -4.92
N ASN A 134 -15.26 -8.21 -3.67
CA ASN A 134 -14.76 -7.37 -2.59
C ASN A 134 -13.23 -7.28 -2.53
N VAL A 135 -12.52 -7.86 -3.50
CA VAL A 135 -11.04 -7.88 -3.57
C VAL A 135 -10.59 -7.29 -4.91
N PRO A 136 -10.68 -5.97 -5.10
CA PRO A 136 -10.37 -5.35 -6.40
C PRO A 136 -8.87 -5.27 -6.70
N PHE A 137 -8.01 -5.45 -5.69
CA PHE A 137 -6.57 -5.26 -5.84
C PHE A 137 -5.76 -6.34 -5.11
N MET A 138 -4.57 -6.58 -5.66
CA MET A 138 -3.50 -7.33 -5.01
C MET A 138 -2.21 -6.50 -5.02
N SER A 139 -1.48 -6.50 -3.91
CA SER A 139 -0.14 -5.91 -3.82
C SER A 139 0.95 -6.94 -4.06
N ILE A 140 2.00 -6.54 -4.76
CA ILE A 140 3.19 -7.38 -5.01
C ILE A 140 4.47 -6.58 -4.74
N LYS A 141 5.53 -7.29 -4.38
CA LYS A 141 6.89 -6.75 -4.31
C LYS A 141 7.75 -7.39 -5.39
N VAL A 142 8.47 -6.56 -6.13
CA VAL A 142 9.36 -7.06 -7.20
C VAL A 142 10.49 -7.92 -6.62
N THR A 143 10.97 -7.60 -5.41
CA THR A 143 11.95 -8.40 -4.68
C THR A 143 11.47 -9.82 -4.35
N GLY A 144 10.17 -10.09 -4.43
CA GLY A 144 9.62 -11.45 -4.27
C GLY A 144 9.96 -12.40 -5.43
N PHE A 145 10.37 -11.87 -6.61
CA PHE A 145 10.70 -12.69 -7.79
C PHE A 145 11.93 -12.21 -8.58
N VAL A 146 12.77 -11.38 -7.95
CA VAL A 146 14.03 -10.86 -8.50
C VAL A 146 15.08 -10.82 -7.41
N ARG A 147 16.34 -11.15 -7.72
CA ARG A 147 17.44 -10.97 -6.77
C ARG A 147 17.64 -9.49 -6.43
N PHE A 148 17.75 -9.20 -5.14
CA PHE A 148 17.98 -7.83 -4.64
C PHE A 148 19.26 -7.21 -5.23
N ALA A 149 20.37 -7.95 -5.25
CA ALA A 149 21.63 -7.50 -5.80
C ALA A 149 21.56 -7.19 -7.31
N PHE A 150 20.70 -7.87 -8.07
CA PHE A 150 20.48 -7.58 -9.47
C PHE A 150 19.75 -6.24 -9.67
N LEU A 151 18.72 -5.97 -8.86
CA LEU A 151 18.03 -4.69 -8.88
C LEU A 151 18.95 -3.54 -8.46
N GLU A 152 19.79 -3.73 -7.43
CA GLU A 152 20.78 -2.73 -6.97
C GLU A 152 21.79 -2.39 -8.09
N LYS A 153 22.30 -3.42 -8.78
CA LYS A 153 23.20 -3.22 -9.94
C LYS A 153 22.52 -2.46 -11.08
N LEU A 154 21.29 -2.83 -11.44
CA LEU A 154 20.52 -2.11 -12.46
C LEU A 154 20.27 -0.66 -12.04
N HIS A 155 19.90 -0.41 -10.79
CA HIS A 155 19.72 0.93 -10.25
C HIS A 155 20.98 1.79 -10.42
N GLU A 156 22.16 1.29 -10.03
CA GLU A 156 23.43 1.99 -10.20
C GLU A 156 23.74 2.29 -11.68
N THR A 157 23.41 1.37 -12.58
CA THR A 157 23.61 1.56 -14.02
C THR A 157 22.66 2.62 -14.58
N ILE A 158 21.40 2.59 -14.19
CA ILE A 158 20.37 3.57 -14.59
C ILE A 158 20.77 4.98 -14.14
N LEU A 159 21.29 5.13 -12.92
CA LEU A 159 21.70 6.45 -12.39
C LEU A 159 22.85 7.09 -13.17
N LYS A 160 23.71 6.31 -13.82
CA LYS A 160 24.81 6.80 -14.65
C LYS A 160 24.37 7.27 -16.05
N GLY A 161 23.15 6.92 -16.45
CA GLY A 161 22.62 7.25 -17.77
C GLY A 161 22.02 8.66 -17.84
N GLU A 162 21.78 9.15 -19.07
CA GLU A 162 21.17 10.44 -19.33
C GLU A 162 19.76 10.31 -19.93
N GLY A 163 18.90 11.29 -19.68
CA GLY A 163 17.56 11.37 -20.22
C GLY A 163 16.49 10.81 -19.28
N THR A 164 15.32 10.45 -19.83
CA THR A 164 14.19 9.94 -19.06
C THR A 164 14.50 8.59 -18.41
N LEU A 165 13.80 8.26 -17.33
CA LEU A 165 13.95 6.97 -16.65
C LEU A 165 13.86 5.79 -17.65
N MET A 166 12.88 5.79 -18.54
CA MET A 166 12.70 4.72 -19.51
C MET A 166 13.86 4.60 -20.50
N LYS A 167 14.41 5.74 -20.96
CA LYS A 167 15.59 5.74 -21.86
C LYS A 167 16.81 5.14 -21.17
N ARG A 168 17.09 5.59 -19.93
CA ARG A 168 18.20 5.08 -19.11
C ARG A 168 18.05 3.59 -18.80
N PHE A 169 16.84 3.17 -18.45
CA PHE A 169 16.52 1.78 -18.15
C PHE A 169 16.71 0.87 -19.37
N LEU A 170 16.15 1.22 -20.54
CA LEU A 170 16.29 0.41 -21.75
C LEU A 170 17.77 0.27 -22.14
N LYS A 171 18.55 1.36 -22.05
CA LYS A 171 19.99 1.29 -22.28
C LYS A 171 20.68 0.34 -21.30
N ALA A 172 20.36 0.43 -20.00
CA ALA A 172 20.93 -0.47 -18.98
C ALA A 172 20.58 -1.96 -19.25
N ILE A 173 19.39 -2.25 -19.76
CA ILE A 173 18.97 -3.61 -20.15
C ILE A 173 19.72 -4.09 -21.41
N ASP A 174 19.92 -3.22 -22.40
CA ASP A 174 20.66 -3.56 -23.63
C ASP A 174 22.13 -3.87 -23.36
N GLU A 175 22.71 -3.29 -22.31
CA GLU A 175 24.09 -3.51 -21.87
C GLU A 175 24.28 -4.84 -21.11
N LEU A 176 23.18 -5.52 -20.69
CA LEU A 176 23.28 -6.80 -19.98
C LEU A 176 23.80 -7.91 -20.88
N GLN A 177 24.67 -8.76 -20.32
CA GLN A 177 25.25 -9.88 -21.03
C GLN A 177 25.17 -11.18 -20.22
N GLY A 178 25.30 -12.32 -20.92
CA GLY A 178 25.35 -13.65 -20.31
C GLY A 178 24.19 -13.92 -19.36
N GLY A 179 24.48 -14.45 -18.18
CA GLY A 179 23.49 -14.84 -17.20
C GLY A 179 22.58 -13.72 -16.70
N GLU A 180 23.05 -12.46 -16.69
CA GLU A 180 22.23 -11.32 -16.30
C GLU A 180 21.16 -10.96 -17.32
N LYS A 181 21.47 -11.13 -18.61
CA LYS A 181 20.47 -10.96 -19.67
C LYS A 181 19.38 -12.02 -19.57
N GLU A 182 19.76 -13.26 -19.29
CA GLU A 182 18.80 -14.34 -19.08
C GLU A 182 17.96 -14.11 -17.81
N GLU A 183 18.58 -13.65 -16.72
CA GLU A 183 17.87 -13.29 -15.50
C GLU A 183 16.83 -12.21 -15.77
N TRP A 184 17.20 -11.14 -16.49
CA TRP A 184 16.26 -10.11 -16.90
C TRP A 184 15.08 -10.66 -17.71
N HIS A 185 15.34 -11.58 -18.64
CA HIS A 185 14.26 -12.22 -19.41
C HIS A 185 13.28 -12.98 -18.49
N ARG A 186 13.78 -13.71 -17.49
CA ARG A 186 12.93 -14.38 -16.49
C ARG A 186 12.13 -13.41 -15.65
N VAL A 187 12.75 -12.34 -15.16
CA VAL A 187 12.09 -11.26 -14.40
C VAL A 187 10.94 -10.65 -15.19
N ARG A 188 11.24 -10.22 -16.43
CA ARG A 188 10.22 -9.65 -17.31
C ARG A 188 9.10 -10.66 -17.59
N HIS A 189 9.41 -11.92 -17.80
CA HIS A 189 8.42 -12.97 -18.03
C HIS A 189 7.49 -13.16 -16.82
N ARG A 190 8.03 -13.22 -15.59
CA ARG A 190 7.24 -13.32 -14.37
C ARG A 190 6.29 -12.12 -14.21
N MET A 191 6.81 -10.91 -14.37
CA MET A 191 6.00 -9.70 -14.27
C MET A 191 4.88 -9.64 -15.32
N MET A 192 5.20 -10.05 -16.58
CA MET A 192 4.21 -10.16 -17.66
C MET A 192 3.11 -11.17 -17.33
N ARG A 193 3.45 -12.35 -16.80
CA ARG A 193 2.46 -13.37 -16.38
C ARG A 193 1.52 -12.81 -15.30
N ILE A 194 2.06 -12.18 -14.28
CA ILE A 194 1.28 -11.58 -13.19
C ILE A 194 0.31 -10.52 -13.75
N CYS A 195 0.82 -9.54 -14.49
CA CYS A 195 0.02 -8.44 -15.02
C CYS A 195 -1.01 -8.90 -16.07
N LYS A 196 -0.67 -9.89 -16.90
CA LYS A 196 -1.60 -10.49 -17.88
C LYS A 196 -2.77 -11.16 -17.16
N THR A 197 -2.50 -12.01 -16.17
CA THR A 197 -3.55 -12.66 -15.37
C THR A 197 -4.44 -11.62 -14.68
N ALA A 198 -3.84 -10.57 -14.13
CA ALA A 198 -4.58 -9.47 -13.49
C ALA A 198 -5.51 -8.74 -14.46
N ALA A 199 -5.04 -8.46 -15.68
CA ALA A 199 -5.85 -7.84 -16.73
C ALA A 199 -7.03 -8.76 -17.14
N GLU A 200 -6.78 -10.06 -17.32
CA GLU A 200 -7.80 -11.06 -17.66
C GLU A 200 -8.86 -11.23 -16.55
N LYS A 201 -8.43 -11.11 -15.28
CA LYS A 201 -9.30 -11.25 -14.10
C LYS A 201 -9.90 -9.94 -13.61
N ASN A 202 -9.55 -8.82 -14.21
CA ASN A 202 -9.99 -7.50 -13.82
C ASN A 202 -9.61 -7.13 -12.35
N VAL A 203 -8.42 -7.53 -11.94
CA VAL A 203 -7.82 -7.25 -10.63
C VAL A 203 -6.69 -6.25 -10.80
N GLY A 204 -6.65 -5.19 -10.01
CA GLY A 204 -5.55 -4.24 -10.02
C GLY A 204 -4.30 -4.81 -9.31
N VAL A 205 -3.13 -4.67 -9.93
CA VAL A 205 -1.84 -5.03 -9.34
C VAL A 205 -1.16 -3.76 -8.83
N LEU A 206 -0.93 -3.71 -7.52
CA LEU A 206 -0.23 -2.62 -6.85
C LEU A 206 1.23 -3.04 -6.64
N VAL A 207 2.15 -2.47 -7.41
CA VAL A 207 3.57 -2.73 -7.25
C VAL A 207 4.10 -1.87 -6.11
N ASP A 208 4.46 -2.50 -5.00
CA ASP A 208 4.97 -1.81 -3.82
C ASP A 208 6.36 -1.22 -4.08
N ALA A 209 6.58 0.00 -3.62
CA ALA A 209 7.89 0.61 -3.58
C ALA A 209 8.64 0.18 -2.31
N GLU A 210 9.93 -0.04 -2.46
CA GLU A 210 10.79 -0.51 -1.39
C GLU A 210 11.94 0.50 -1.16
N GLU A 211 13.17 0.04 -0.99
CA GLU A 211 14.30 0.92 -0.75
C GLU A 211 14.71 1.71 -2.01
N THR A 212 15.23 2.91 -1.80
CA THR A 212 15.59 3.83 -2.90
C THR A 212 16.63 3.26 -3.85
N TRP A 213 17.57 2.48 -3.37
CA TRP A 213 18.70 1.93 -4.16
C TRP A 213 18.33 0.71 -5.03
N ILE A 214 17.05 0.35 -5.09
CA ILE A 214 16.51 -0.62 -6.04
C ILE A 214 15.29 -0.05 -6.80
N GLN A 215 14.88 1.20 -6.51
CA GLN A 215 13.57 1.68 -6.95
C GLN A 215 13.49 2.03 -8.44
N GLU A 216 14.54 2.60 -9.06
CA GLU A 216 14.48 2.97 -10.47
C GLU A 216 14.18 1.78 -11.42
N PRO A 217 14.81 0.61 -11.31
CA PRO A 217 14.42 -0.53 -12.13
C PRO A 217 13.00 -1.04 -11.84
N VAL A 218 12.54 -0.95 -10.59
CA VAL A 218 11.16 -1.30 -10.22
C VAL A 218 10.16 -0.33 -10.86
N ASP A 219 10.41 0.97 -10.76
CA ASP A 219 9.59 2.02 -11.39
C ASP A 219 9.52 1.83 -12.91
N ALA A 220 10.67 1.59 -13.55
CA ALA A 220 10.74 1.41 -15.01
C ALA A 220 10.04 0.14 -15.47
N LEU A 221 10.23 -0.99 -14.79
CA LEU A 221 9.52 -2.24 -15.08
C LEU A 221 8.01 -2.06 -14.92
N THR A 222 7.57 -1.36 -13.87
CA THR A 222 6.15 -1.06 -13.64
C THR A 222 5.58 -0.18 -14.74
N MET A 223 6.32 0.84 -15.19
CA MET A 223 5.92 1.69 -16.33
C MET A 223 5.78 0.90 -17.63
N LEU A 224 6.66 -0.08 -17.90
CA LEU A 224 6.52 -0.98 -19.05
C LEU A 224 5.22 -1.80 -18.99
N MET A 225 4.86 -2.28 -17.78
CA MET A 225 3.60 -3.01 -17.59
C MET A 225 2.38 -2.11 -17.75
N MET A 226 2.42 -0.88 -17.25
CA MET A 226 1.35 0.10 -17.47
C MET A 226 1.18 0.41 -18.96
N ASP A 227 2.26 0.65 -19.67
CA ASP A 227 2.20 0.91 -21.12
C ASP A 227 1.62 -0.28 -21.90
N THR A 228 1.77 -1.49 -21.40
CA THR A 228 1.20 -2.70 -22.02
C THR A 228 -0.26 -2.93 -21.63
N PHE A 229 -0.63 -2.81 -20.37
CA PHE A 229 -1.91 -3.27 -19.83
C PHE A 229 -2.89 -2.16 -19.46
N ASN A 230 -2.44 -0.89 -19.29
CA ASN A 230 -3.31 0.21 -18.88
C ASN A 230 -3.87 1.03 -20.07
N LYS A 231 -4.10 0.42 -21.23
CA LYS A 231 -4.55 1.17 -22.43
C LYS A 231 -6.00 1.65 -22.36
N GLN A 232 -6.89 0.83 -21.81
CA GLN A 232 -8.32 1.13 -21.73
C GLN A 232 -8.79 1.28 -20.28
N LYS A 233 -8.17 0.52 -19.37
CA LYS A 233 -8.46 0.47 -17.94
C LYS A 233 -7.15 0.40 -17.16
N CYS A 234 -7.14 0.98 -15.97
CA CYS A 234 -5.99 0.88 -15.10
C CYS A 234 -5.97 -0.49 -14.39
N VAL A 235 -4.93 -1.28 -14.66
CA VAL A 235 -4.69 -2.60 -14.07
C VAL A 235 -3.43 -2.58 -13.21
N VAL A 236 -2.38 -1.89 -13.65
CA VAL A 236 -1.09 -1.85 -12.96
C VAL A 236 -0.90 -0.48 -12.33
N TYR A 237 -0.50 -0.46 -11.07
CA TYR A 237 -0.26 0.75 -10.30
C TYR A 237 1.16 0.76 -9.75
N ASN A 238 1.85 1.88 -9.86
CA ASN A 238 3.12 2.11 -9.17
C ASN A 238 2.89 2.77 -7.81
N THR A 239 3.72 2.45 -6.83
CA THR A 239 3.67 3.08 -5.50
C THR A 239 4.68 4.23 -5.44
N ILE A 240 4.18 5.44 -5.13
CA ILE A 240 4.97 6.67 -5.10
C ILE A 240 5.14 7.13 -3.66
N GLN A 241 6.39 7.15 -3.19
CA GLN A 241 6.78 7.38 -1.78
C GLN A 241 7.10 8.86 -1.54
N HIS A 242 6.12 9.66 -1.15
CA HIS A 242 6.26 11.12 -0.98
C HIS A 242 7.15 11.55 0.21
N TYR A 243 7.65 10.59 1.03
CA TYR A 243 8.71 10.90 2.00
C TYR A 243 10.08 11.17 1.32
N ARG A 244 10.21 10.89 0.01
CA ARG A 244 11.34 11.27 -0.81
C ARG A 244 11.06 12.63 -1.47
N HIS A 245 12.07 13.49 -1.53
CA HIS A 245 11.94 14.83 -2.08
C HIS A 245 11.80 14.88 -3.61
N ASP A 246 12.09 13.77 -4.34
CA ASP A 246 12.06 13.69 -5.80
C ASP A 246 10.74 13.12 -6.36
N ARG A 247 9.86 12.57 -5.51
CA ARG A 247 8.72 11.77 -5.99
C ARG A 247 7.55 12.57 -6.55
N LEU A 248 7.35 13.81 -6.12
CA LEU A 248 6.32 14.66 -6.72
C LEU A 248 6.67 14.99 -8.18
N GLN A 249 7.96 15.26 -8.47
CA GLN A 249 8.42 15.48 -9.82
C GLN A 249 8.33 14.20 -10.66
N PHE A 250 8.76 13.07 -10.11
CA PHE A 250 8.61 11.75 -10.75
C PHE A 250 7.15 11.43 -11.12
N LEU A 251 6.17 11.74 -10.26
CA LEU A 251 4.75 11.58 -10.54
C LEU A 251 4.33 12.38 -11.77
N LYS A 252 4.76 13.65 -11.86
CA LYS A 252 4.46 14.54 -12.99
C LYS A 252 5.06 14.04 -14.30
N GLU A 253 6.32 13.63 -14.27
CA GLU A 253 7.03 13.05 -15.42
C GLU A 253 6.41 11.72 -15.88
N SER A 254 5.97 10.88 -14.91
CA SER A 254 5.26 9.64 -15.20
C SER A 254 3.90 9.89 -15.87
N CYS A 255 3.20 10.93 -15.45
CA CYS A 255 1.94 11.33 -16.07
C CYS A 255 2.17 11.84 -17.51
N GLN A 256 3.20 12.66 -17.73
CA GLN A 256 3.56 13.13 -19.06
C GLN A 256 3.88 11.93 -19.98
N ALA A 257 4.68 10.98 -19.54
CA ALA A 257 4.99 9.76 -20.29
C ALA A 257 3.73 8.93 -20.59
N ALA A 258 2.78 8.87 -19.65
CA ALA A 258 1.50 8.19 -19.85
C ALA A 258 0.65 8.84 -20.94
N VAL A 259 0.62 10.19 -20.97
CA VAL A 259 -0.05 10.95 -22.05
C VAL A 259 0.60 10.68 -23.40
N GLU A 260 1.92 10.81 -23.50
CA GLU A 260 2.68 10.62 -24.75
C GLU A 260 2.53 9.20 -25.32
N ARG A 261 2.48 8.19 -24.46
CA ARG A 261 2.38 6.79 -24.84
C ARG A 261 0.95 6.24 -24.81
N ASN A 262 -0.02 7.07 -24.52
CA ASN A 262 -1.45 6.79 -24.48
C ASN A 262 -1.79 5.57 -23.58
N PHE A 263 -1.50 5.69 -22.28
CA PHE A 263 -1.95 4.75 -21.25
C PHE A 263 -2.44 5.51 -20.01
N ILE A 264 -3.12 4.82 -19.08
CA ILE A 264 -3.57 5.38 -17.81
C ILE A 264 -2.48 5.12 -16.77
N LEU A 265 -1.99 6.19 -16.13
CA LEU A 265 -1.04 6.08 -15.03
C LEU A 265 -1.76 5.57 -13.77
N GLY A 266 -1.41 4.39 -13.28
CA GLY A 266 -1.83 3.92 -11.97
C GLY A 266 -0.87 4.42 -10.88
N ALA A 267 -1.35 5.23 -9.95
CA ALA A 267 -0.55 5.85 -8.89
C ALA A 267 -1.12 5.54 -7.51
N LYS A 268 -0.41 4.71 -6.73
CA LYS A 268 -0.66 4.53 -5.30
C LYS A 268 0.24 5.48 -4.52
N LEU A 269 -0.32 6.53 -3.94
CA LEU A 269 0.43 7.50 -3.15
C LEU A 269 0.57 7.04 -1.71
N VAL A 270 1.81 6.98 -1.24
CA VAL A 270 2.16 6.66 0.15
C VAL A 270 3.16 7.70 0.69
N ARG A 271 3.30 7.80 2.01
CA ARG A 271 4.41 8.56 2.58
C ARG A 271 5.72 7.78 2.45
N GLY A 272 5.77 6.56 2.94
CA GLY A 272 6.91 5.65 2.86
C GLY A 272 7.18 4.96 4.19
N ALA A 273 7.84 3.81 4.16
CA ALA A 273 7.98 2.93 5.32
C ALA A 273 9.45 2.62 5.73
N TYR A 274 10.43 3.19 5.04
CA TYR A 274 11.85 2.83 5.23
C TYR A 274 12.73 4.00 5.68
N MET A 275 12.14 5.07 6.23
CA MET A 275 12.84 6.34 6.54
C MET A 275 14.13 6.15 7.36
N GLU A 276 14.08 5.35 8.43
CA GLU A 276 15.24 5.09 9.28
C GLU A 276 16.36 4.37 8.52
N LYS A 277 15.97 3.38 7.70
CA LYS A 277 16.91 2.59 6.88
C LYS A 277 17.58 3.45 5.82
N GLU A 278 16.81 4.33 5.18
CA GLU A 278 17.28 5.29 4.18
C GLU A 278 18.27 6.30 4.76
N ARG A 279 17.91 6.93 5.86
CA ARG A 279 18.78 7.90 6.56
C ARG A 279 20.07 7.26 7.05
N LYS A 280 19.97 6.05 7.62
CA LYS A 280 21.13 5.29 8.06
C LYS A 280 22.07 4.98 6.91
N ARG A 281 21.56 4.43 5.78
CA ARG A 281 22.38 4.12 4.61
C ARG A 281 23.04 5.39 4.02
N ALA A 282 22.30 6.48 3.92
CA ALA A 282 22.85 7.75 3.44
C ALA A 282 24.03 8.22 4.28
N ALA A 283 23.90 8.16 5.61
CA ALA A 283 24.97 8.51 6.54
C ALA A 283 26.19 7.56 6.41
N GLU A 284 25.96 6.25 6.33
CA GLU A 284 27.02 5.23 6.19
C GLU A 284 27.77 5.32 4.86
N LYS A 285 27.09 5.70 3.77
CA LYS A 285 27.67 5.80 2.42
C LYS A 285 28.12 7.21 2.04
N GLY A 286 27.81 8.22 2.87
CA GLY A 286 28.25 9.60 2.66
C GLY A 286 27.54 10.34 1.52
N TYR A 287 26.27 10.00 1.19
CA TYR A 287 25.47 10.73 0.21
C TYR A 287 24.30 11.48 0.88
N PRO A 288 23.76 12.54 0.23
CA PRO A 288 22.60 13.26 0.75
C PRO A 288 21.38 12.33 0.90
N SER A 289 20.71 12.40 2.06
CA SER A 289 19.51 11.59 2.28
C SER A 289 18.44 11.92 1.24
N PRO A 290 17.80 10.91 0.60
CA PRO A 290 16.71 11.13 -0.33
C PRO A 290 15.40 11.50 0.37
N ILE A 291 15.38 11.43 1.71
CA ILE A 291 14.18 11.63 2.53
C ILE A 291 13.98 13.10 2.83
N GLN A 292 12.73 13.56 2.77
CA GLN A 292 12.31 14.91 3.17
C GLN A 292 12.87 15.28 4.56
N PRO A 293 13.21 16.57 4.77
CA PRO A 293 13.82 17.00 6.03
C PRO A 293 12.88 16.80 7.23
N ASP A 294 11.58 17.00 7.02
CA ASP A 294 10.56 16.97 8.06
C ASP A 294 9.23 16.37 7.57
N LYS A 295 8.31 16.22 8.50
CA LYS A 295 6.97 15.67 8.25
C LYS A 295 6.12 16.64 7.43
N GLU A 296 6.24 17.92 7.65
CA GLU A 296 5.49 18.99 6.98
C GLU A 296 5.79 19.00 5.49
N SER A 297 7.06 18.86 5.10
CA SER A 297 7.49 18.74 3.70
C SER A 297 6.93 17.47 3.04
N CYS A 298 6.95 16.35 3.76
CA CYS A 298 6.35 15.11 3.28
C CYS A 298 4.82 15.24 3.11
N ASP A 299 4.14 15.86 4.07
CA ASP A 299 2.68 16.09 4.02
C ASP A 299 2.31 17.04 2.87
N ARG A 300 3.06 18.10 2.67
CA ARG A 300 2.89 19.05 1.55
C ARG A 300 2.99 18.34 0.20
N ASP A 301 4.04 17.57 -0.03
CA ASP A 301 4.26 16.88 -1.31
C ASP A 301 3.26 15.76 -1.53
N PHE A 302 2.84 15.05 -0.47
CA PHE A 302 1.77 14.05 -0.54
C PHE A 302 0.43 14.69 -0.95
N ASN A 303 0.06 15.81 -0.33
CA ASN A 303 -1.18 16.52 -0.66
C ASN A 303 -1.13 17.15 -2.06
N ALA A 304 0.01 17.69 -2.47
CA ALA A 304 0.23 18.17 -3.85
C ALA A 304 0.13 17.02 -4.88
N GLY A 305 0.59 15.82 -4.51
CA GLY A 305 0.41 14.61 -5.33
C GLY A 305 -1.06 14.22 -5.48
N ILE A 306 -1.86 14.27 -4.41
CA ILE A 306 -3.32 14.05 -4.48
C ILE A 306 -3.98 15.05 -5.42
N GLU A 307 -3.70 16.34 -5.22
CA GLU A 307 -4.26 17.41 -6.06
C GLU A 307 -3.88 17.25 -7.51
N PHE A 308 -2.60 16.95 -7.79
CA PHE A 308 -2.13 16.67 -9.15
C PHE A 308 -2.89 15.52 -9.79
N CYS A 309 -3.05 14.38 -9.10
CA CYS A 309 -3.75 13.20 -9.63
C CYS A 309 -5.23 13.51 -9.90
N ILE A 310 -5.92 14.19 -8.98
CA ILE A 310 -7.34 14.56 -9.16
C ILE A 310 -7.51 15.57 -10.29
N ASN A 311 -6.55 16.47 -10.48
CA ASN A 311 -6.56 17.42 -11.60
C ASN A 311 -6.34 16.73 -12.96
N HIS A 312 -5.74 15.53 -12.98
CA HIS A 312 -5.47 14.74 -14.19
C HIS A 312 -6.23 13.40 -14.18
N ILE A 313 -7.42 13.37 -13.57
CA ILE A 313 -8.18 12.15 -13.29
C ILE A 313 -8.53 11.33 -14.53
N ASP A 314 -8.60 11.95 -15.70
CA ASP A 314 -8.83 11.27 -16.98
C ASP A 314 -7.63 10.42 -17.42
N ARG A 315 -6.44 10.68 -16.89
CA ARG A 315 -5.17 10.02 -17.23
C ARG A 315 -4.50 9.34 -16.07
N VAL A 316 -4.96 9.58 -14.84
CA VAL A 316 -4.37 9.03 -13.61
C VAL A 316 -5.44 8.30 -12.81
N ALA A 317 -5.17 7.05 -12.46
CA ALA A 317 -5.94 6.32 -11.47
C ALA A 317 -5.19 6.37 -10.13
N LEU A 318 -5.82 6.99 -9.12
CA LEU A 318 -5.26 7.34 -7.83
C LEU A 318 -5.68 6.37 -6.74
N ILE A 319 -4.73 5.88 -5.95
CA ILE A 319 -5.00 5.26 -4.66
C ILE A 319 -4.39 6.14 -3.56
N VAL A 320 -5.23 6.71 -2.69
CA VAL A 320 -4.82 7.48 -1.51
C VAL A 320 -4.56 6.51 -0.36
N ALA A 321 -3.31 6.04 -0.24
CA ALA A 321 -2.92 5.08 0.78
C ALA A 321 -2.30 5.80 2.00
N SER A 322 -3.16 6.22 2.92
CA SER A 322 -2.74 7.08 4.03
C SER A 322 -3.58 6.89 5.30
N HIS A 323 -2.90 7.01 6.46
CA HIS A 323 -3.49 7.09 7.80
C HIS A 323 -3.70 8.53 8.28
N ASN A 324 -3.36 9.53 7.47
CA ASN A 324 -3.50 10.94 7.81
C ASN A 324 -4.94 11.40 7.53
N GLU A 325 -5.67 11.81 8.56
CA GLU A 325 -7.07 12.25 8.47
C GLU A 325 -7.22 13.45 7.53
N TYR A 326 -6.32 14.45 7.64
CA TYR A 326 -6.35 15.63 6.80
C TYR A 326 -6.21 15.29 5.31
N SER A 327 -5.23 14.48 4.93
CA SER A 327 -5.00 14.11 3.53
C SER A 327 -6.17 13.33 2.92
N ASN A 328 -6.80 12.43 3.71
CA ASN A 328 -8.00 11.71 3.25
C ASN A 328 -9.18 12.67 3.08
N LEU A 329 -9.41 13.60 4.04
CA LEU A 329 -10.45 14.61 3.93
C LEU A 329 -10.19 15.56 2.76
N TYR A 330 -8.95 15.99 2.57
CA TYR A 330 -8.56 16.85 1.44
C TYR A 330 -8.86 16.20 0.09
N ALA A 331 -8.53 14.91 -0.07
CA ALA A 331 -8.86 14.17 -1.28
C ALA A 331 -10.38 14.13 -1.55
N THR A 332 -11.20 13.89 -0.52
CA THR A 332 -12.67 13.89 -0.67
C THR A 332 -13.20 15.28 -1.04
N GLN A 333 -12.65 16.33 -0.45
CA GLN A 333 -13.02 17.71 -0.79
C GLN A 333 -12.71 18.05 -2.25
N LEU A 334 -11.53 17.66 -2.75
CA LEU A 334 -11.15 17.85 -4.15
C LEU A 334 -12.08 17.07 -5.09
N MET A 335 -12.47 15.84 -4.76
CA MET A 335 -13.43 15.07 -5.54
C MET A 335 -14.77 15.79 -5.64
N LEU A 336 -15.29 16.28 -4.52
CA LEU A 336 -16.57 17.02 -4.47
C LEU A 336 -16.50 18.34 -5.25
N GLN A 337 -15.42 19.10 -5.09
CA GLN A 337 -15.20 20.36 -5.84
C GLN A 337 -15.14 20.15 -7.35
N ARG A 338 -14.67 18.98 -7.79
CA ARG A 338 -14.61 18.58 -9.19
C ARG A 338 -15.88 17.86 -9.69
N ASN A 339 -16.91 17.75 -8.86
CA ASN A 339 -18.15 17.01 -9.16
C ASN A 339 -17.89 15.56 -9.58
N LEU A 340 -16.84 14.91 -9.03
CA LEU A 340 -16.58 13.50 -9.26
C LEU A 340 -17.55 12.66 -8.46
N THR A 341 -17.98 11.54 -9.01
CA THR A 341 -18.81 10.57 -8.28
C THR A 341 -18.02 9.99 -7.11
N LEU A 342 -18.69 9.66 -6.00
CA LEU A 342 -18.05 9.12 -4.79
C LEU A 342 -17.35 7.78 -5.08
N HIS A 343 -17.88 6.99 -6.01
CA HIS A 343 -17.29 5.74 -6.52
C HIS A 343 -16.54 5.93 -7.84
N HIS A 344 -15.86 7.07 -8.02
CA HIS A 344 -15.14 7.31 -9.27
C HIS A 344 -14.12 6.18 -9.52
N PRO A 345 -14.11 5.54 -10.73
CA PRO A 345 -13.29 4.35 -10.99
C PRO A 345 -11.78 4.59 -10.86
N HIS A 346 -11.34 5.84 -10.96
CA HIS A 346 -9.95 6.24 -10.83
C HIS A 346 -9.59 6.81 -9.45
N VAL A 347 -10.47 6.76 -8.45
CA VAL A 347 -10.13 7.20 -7.08
C VAL A 347 -10.48 6.12 -6.07
N HIS A 348 -9.49 5.74 -5.29
CA HIS A 348 -9.63 4.74 -4.25
C HIS A 348 -8.88 5.15 -2.98
N PHE A 349 -9.44 4.85 -1.80
CA PHE A 349 -8.79 5.11 -0.52
C PHE A 349 -8.31 3.79 0.08
N SER A 350 -7.20 3.83 0.82
CA SER A 350 -6.69 2.62 1.46
C SER A 350 -6.00 2.91 2.79
N GLN A 351 -6.29 2.10 3.80
CA GLN A 351 -5.62 2.07 5.08
C GLN A 351 -5.18 0.65 5.40
N LEU A 352 -4.11 0.50 6.18
CA LEU A 352 -3.66 -0.81 6.65
C LEU A 352 -4.71 -1.47 7.53
N PHE A 353 -4.86 -2.78 7.42
CA PHE A 353 -5.74 -3.55 8.29
C PHE A 353 -5.33 -3.40 9.76
N GLY A 354 -6.33 -3.22 10.62
CA GLY A 354 -6.12 -3.03 12.06
C GLY A 354 -5.74 -1.62 12.51
N MET A 355 -5.66 -0.65 11.58
CA MET A 355 -5.36 0.75 11.85
C MET A 355 -6.34 1.68 11.14
N SER A 356 -6.57 2.87 11.69
CA SER A 356 -7.39 3.96 11.11
C SER A 356 -8.78 3.51 10.66
N ASP A 357 -9.45 2.73 11.52
CA ASP A 357 -10.83 2.30 11.24
C ASP A 357 -11.78 3.51 11.17
N ASN A 358 -11.47 4.58 11.90
CA ASN A 358 -12.19 5.84 11.82
C ASN A 358 -12.17 6.47 10.41
N ILE A 359 -11.06 6.39 9.69
CA ILE A 359 -10.98 6.87 8.30
C ILE A 359 -11.75 5.89 7.39
N THR A 360 -11.37 4.61 7.42
CA THR A 360 -11.91 3.60 6.50
C THR A 360 -13.44 3.50 6.56
N PHE A 361 -14.00 3.28 7.75
CA PHE A 361 -15.44 3.02 7.87
C PHE A 361 -16.29 4.29 7.70
N ASN A 362 -15.78 5.47 8.06
CA ASN A 362 -16.49 6.72 7.79
C ASN A 362 -16.47 7.07 6.29
N LEU A 363 -15.37 6.83 5.56
CA LEU A 363 -15.33 6.97 4.10
C LEU A 363 -16.29 5.98 3.42
N ALA A 364 -16.29 4.72 3.82
CA ALA A 364 -17.20 3.70 3.28
C ALA A 364 -18.67 4.07 3.54
N HIS A 365 -18.98 4.56 4.75
CA HIS A 365 -20.34 4.99 5.11
C HIS A 365 -20.80 6.19 4.30
N ALA A 366 -19.88 7.11 3.99
CA ALA A 366 -20.13 8.27 3.12
C ALA A 366 -20.22 7.91 1.63
N GLY A 367 -19.97 6.65 1.25
CA GLY A 367 -20.11 6.17 -0.12
C GLY A 367 -18.83 6.21 -0.96
N PHE A 368 -17.65 6.43 -0.39
CA PHE A 368 -16.39 6.40 -1.14
C PHE A 368 -15.85 4.98 -1.31
N SER A 369 -15.12 4.75 -2.42
CA SER A 369 -14.40 3.50 -2.65
C SER A 369 -13.19 3.40 -1.72
N VAL A 370 -13.22 2.44 -0.79
CA VAL A 370 -12.16 2.29 0.21
C VAL A 370 -11.85 0.81 0.50
N SER A 371 -10.57 0.51 0.73
CA SER A 371 -10.09 -0.84 1.08
C SER A 371 -9.23 -0.84 2.34
N LYS A 372 -9.21 -1.99 3.00
CA LYS A 372 -8.15 -2.35 3.94
C LYS A 372 -7.05 -3.12 3.21
N PHE A 373 -5.81 -2.64 3.34
CA PHE A 373 -4.62 -3.38 2.92
C PHE A 373 -4.42 -4.54 3.90
N LEU A 374 -4.61 -5.76 3.41
CA LEU A 374 -4.75 -6.97 4.20
C LEU A 374 -3.58 -7.93 3.95
N PRO A 375 -2.48 -7.82 4.72
CA PRO A 375 -1.39 -8.77 4.63
C PRO A 375 -1.83 -10.16 5.08
N PHE A 376 -1.29 -11.19 4.44
CA PHE A 376 -1.48 -12.57 4.86
C PHE A 376 -0.25 -13.43 4.54
N GLY A 377 -0.13 -14.56 5.20
CA GLY A 377 0.95 -15.51 5.01
C GLY A 377 1.42 -16.14 6.31
N PRO A 378 2.28 -17.14 6.25
CA PRO A 378 2.85 -17.78 7.44
C PRO A 378 3.47 -16.75 8.40
N ILE A 379 3.34 -16.98 9.71
CA ILE A 379 3.80 -16.03 10.73
C ILE A 379 5.26 -15.60 10.47
N LYS A 380 6.15 -16.55 10.13
CA LYS A 380 7.57 -16.26 9.88
C LYS A 380 7.77 -15.24 8.75
N ASP A 381 6.93 -15.27 7.72
CA ASP A 381 7.06 -14.45 6.51
C ASP A 381 6.42 -13.06 6.69
N VAL A 382 5.48 -12.90 7.63
CA VAL A 382 4.86 -11.60 7.95
C VAL A 382 5.50 -10.88 9.15
N ILE A 383 6.49 -11.48 9.83
CA ILE A 383 7.20 -10.84 10.95
C ILE A 383 7.81 -9.49 10.58
N PRO A 384 8.51 -9.30 9.46
CA PRO A 384 9.07 -8.00 9.11
C PRO A 384 8.00 -6.93 8.94
N TYR A 385 6.84 -7.29 8.38
CA TYR A 385 5.68 -6.41 8.33
C TYR A 385 5.20 -6.01 9.74
N LEU A 386 5.03 -6.98 10.65
CA LEU A 386 4.60 -6.72 12.02
C LEU A 386 5.60 -5.86 12.80
N MET A 387 6.90 -6.07 12.58
CA MET A 387 7.97 -5.27 13.18
C MET A 387 7.89 -3.81 12.71
N ARG A 388 7.68 -3.55 11.42
CA ARG A 388 7.49 -2.18 10.92
C ARG A 388 6.26 -1.52 11.55
N ARG A 389 5.14 -2.23 11.69
CA ARG A 389 3.94 -1.70 12.38
C ARG A 389 4.23 -1.35 13.84
N ALA A 390 4.95 -2.20 14.56
CA ALA A 390 5.33 -1.92 15.94
C ALA A 390 6.25 -0.68 16.04
N GLN A 391 7.23 -0.54 15.13
CA GLN A 391 8.12 0.62 15.08
C GLN A 391 7.38 1.91 14.76
N GLU A 392 6.58 1.94 13.71
CA GLU A 392 5.79 3.12 13.30
C GLU A 392 4.86 3.58 14.42
N ASN A 393 4.14 2.65 15.03
CA ASN A 393 3.23 2.98 16.13
C ASN A 393 3.96 3.46 17.38
N SER A 394 5.21 3.07 17.60
CA SER A 394 6.01 3.53 18.76
C SER A 394 6.79 4.83 18.52
N SER A 395 7.15 5.11 17.26
CA SER A 395 7.96 6.30 16.90
C SER A 395 7.12 7.53 16.56
N MET A 396 5.90 7.33 16.08
CA MET A 396 4.97 8.40 15.71
C MET A 396 3.97 8.63 16.86
N GLY A 397 4.39 9.32 17.89
CA GLY A 397 3.61 9.59 19.12
C GLY A 397 2.20 10.17 18.93
N GLY A 398 1.80 10.52 17.70
CA GLY A 398 0.46 10.97 17.37
C GLY A 398 -0.52 9.88 16.94
N GLN A 399 -0.08 8.85 16.19
CA GLN A 399 -1.00 7.86 15.60
C GLN A 399 -1.54 6.88 16.65
N THR A 400 -0.68 6.28 17.46
CA THR A 400 -1.10 5.38 18.56
C THR A 400 -1.98 6.09 19.57
N GLY A 401 -1.63 7.33 19.95
CA GLY A 401 -2.44 8.15 20.85
C GLY A 401 -3.83 8.43 20.26
N ARG A 402 -3.92 8.70 18.95
CA ARG A 402 -5.20 8.92 18.25
C ARG A 402 -6.05 7.65 18.24
N GLU A 403 -5.51 6.49 17.85
CA GLU A 403 -6.21 5.19 17.87
C GLU A 403 -6.76 4.87 19.27
N LEU A 404 -5.91 5.02 20.31
CA LEU A 404 -6.31 4.78 21.71
C LEU A 404 -7.42 5.72 22.17
N SER A 405 -7.34 7.00 21.81
CA SER A 405 -8.36 7.99 22.14
C SER A 405 -9.72 7.60 21.56
N LEU A 406 -9.76 7.24 20.26
CA LEU A 406 -10.99 6.83 19.59
C LEU A 406 -11.57 5.53 20.14
N ILE A 407 -10.73 4.53 20.44
CA ILE A 407 -11.15 3.27 21.05
C ILE A 407 -11.74 3.51 22.46
N LYS A 408 -11.11 4.38 23.27
CA LYS A 408 -11.63 4.75 24.60
C LYS A 408 -12.98 5.43 24.49
N LYS A 409 -13.11 6.42 23.60
CA LYS A 409 -14.34 7.17 23.34
C LYS A 409 -15.50 6.19 22.96
N GLU A 410 -15.24 5.22 22.10
CA GLU A 410 -16.25 4.24 21.69
C GLU A 410 -16.64 3.27 22.85
N LEU A 411 -15.66 2.79 23.60
CA LEU A 411 -15.95 1.92 24.76
C LEU A 411 -16.76 2.66 25.83
N GLU A 412 -16.56 3.97 26.01
CA GLU A 412 -17.35 4.81 26.91
C GLU A 412 -18.76 5.03 26.36
N ARG A 413 -18.89 5.35 25.06
CA ARG A 413 -20.20 5.49 24.41
C ARG A 413 -21.05 4.23 24.59
N ARG A 414 -20.48 3.03 24.36
CA ARG A 414 -21.18 1.75 24.49
C ARG A 414 -21.56 1.38 25.91
N LYS A 415 -20.90 1.92 26.92
CA LYS A 415 -21.28 1.72 28.32
C LYS A 415 -22.49 2.55 28.72
N ASN A 416 -22.68 3.69 28.04
CA ASN A 416 -23.72 4.67 28.36
C ASN A 416 -24.97 4.51 27.45
N SER A 417 -24.90 3.59 26.49
CA SER A 417 -26.01 3.15 25.61
C SER A 417 -26.61 1.87 26.08
#